data_a2fb2fadba0568e6bafefe1a75e90637
#
_entry.id   a2fb2fadba0568e6bafefe1a75e90637
#
_cell.length_a   1.000
_cell.length_b   1.000
_cell.length_c   1.000
_cell.angle_alpha   90.00
_cell.angle_beta   90.00
_cell.angle_gamma   90.00
#
_symmetry.space_group_name_H-M   'P 1'
#
loop_
_entity.id
_entity.type
_entity.pdbx_description
1 polymer ?
#
loop_
_entity_poly.entity_id
_entity_poly.type
_entity_poly.pdbx_seq_one_letter_code
_entity_poly.pdbx_strand_id
1 'polypeptide(L)'
;ASSSASDILFNHETNVAPLGLIAMRGTEELGKKIDSYLVEWARKGGYDVDTFLIACECPRFSSGDGKGLIKSTIRGRDLFILIDVGNYSCEYQMFDRMNVMSPDDHYQDLKRIIQAASGKAHRVNVIMPILYGGRQHRRNYRESLDCACALQELEQMGVSNIITFDAHDPRVCNAIPLMGFDNVVPSYQVLKAMFHDIPHLRTTPDEFMVISPDEGALNRNMYYASMLGVPMGMFYKRRDYSIIVNGRNPIVAHEYLGNSVEGKDVFIADDIISSGESMLDIAYALKKRNARRVFCYATYGLFVNGLQKFDDAYANGYIDAVFGTNLTYRTKELLSREWFHEVDCSKYISFFIAALNHDASIGNVIDSNQKIKALLARRNQEEAE
;
A
#
# COMPACT_ATOMS: atom_id res chain seq x y z
N ALA A 1 19.43 -6.27 -21.73
CA ALA A 1 18.26 -6.98 -22.24
C ALA A 1 17.30 -7.21 -21.08
N SER A 2 16.19 -6.47 -21.07
CA SER A 2 15.11 -6.76 -20.14
C SER A 2 14.52 -8.10 -20.56
N SER A 3 14.79 -9.15 -19.78
CA SER A 3 13.99 -10.35 -19.91
C SER A 3 12.52 -9.92 -19.81
N SER A 4 11.71 -10.29 -20.77
CA SER A 4 10.29 -9.98 -20.70
C SER A 4 9.73 -10.62 -19.42
N ALA A 5 8.74 -10.00 -18.80
CA ALA A 5 8.10 -10.56 -17.60
C ALA A 5 7.69 -12.03 -17.79
N SER A 6 7.37 -12.43 -19.03
CA SER A 6 7.04 -13.80 -19.39
C SER A 6 8.23 -14.78 -19.30
N ASP A 7 9.46 -14.30 -19.45
CA ASP A 7 10.66 -15.16 -19.41
C ASP A 7 11.04 -15.53 -17.97
N ILE A 8 10.63 -14.74 -16.99
CA ILE A 8 10.90 -14.97 -15.56
C ILE A 8 9.82 -15.87 -14.94
N LEU A 9 8.58 -15.85 -15.45
CA LEU A 9 7.42 -16.09 -14.65
C LEU A 9 6.85 -17.51 -14.71
N PHE A 10 7.03 -18.28 -15.75
CA PHE A 10 6.40 -19.58 -15.82
C PHE A 10 7.25 -20.60 -16.58
N ASN A 11 8.43 -20.89 -16.02
CA ASN A 11 9.17 -22.08 -16.42
C ASN A 11 8.74 -23.22 -15.47
N HIS A 12 8.09 -24.24 -16.01
CA HIS A 12 7.59 -25.40 -15.29
C HIS A 12 8.66 -26.13 -14.44
N GLU A 13 9.91 -25.99 -14.83
CA GLU A 13 11.01 -26.72 -14.20
C GLU A 13 11.53 -26.03 -12.95
N THR A 14 11.14 -24.79 -12.69
CA THR A 14 11.76 -23.95 -11.65
C THR A 14 10.81 -23.41 -10.58
N ASN A 15 9.52 -23.74 -10.60
CA ASN A 15 8.62 -23.30 -9.55
C ASN A 15 8.87 -24.06 -8.24
N VAL A 16 8.63 -23.42 -7.12
CA VAL A 16 8.71 -24.02 -5.78
C VAL A 16 7.68 -25.15 -5.65
N ALA A 17 6.46 -24.89 -6.12
CA ALA A 17 5.32 -25.78 -6.14
C ALA A 17 4.21 -25.17 -7.00
N PRO A 18 3.15 -25.91 -7.34
CA PRO A 18 2.00 -25.32 -8.02
C PRO A 18 1.39 -24.15 -7.25
N LEU A 19 1.17 -23.05 -7.95
CA LEU A 19 0.67 -21.81 -7.36
C LEU A 19 -0.80 -21.91 -6.93
N GLY A 20 -1.11 -21.39 -5.76
CA GLY A 20 -2.48 -21.16 -5.30
C GLY A 20 -2.61 -19.78 -4.71
N LEU A 21 -3.72 -19.10 -4.98
CA LEU A 21 -4.02 -17.76 -4.48
C LEU A 21 -5.36 -17.78 -3.74
N ILE A 22 -5.35 -17.39 -2.48
CA ILE A 22 -6.56 -17.14 -1.70
C ILE A 22 -6.71 -15.63 -1.54
N ALA A 23 -7.83 -15.08 -2.05
CA ALA A 23 -8.24 -13.71 -1.78
C ALA A 23 -9.24 -13.74 -0.64
N MET A 24 -8.83 -13.26 0.53
CA MET A 24 -9.71 -13.23 1.70
C MET A 24 -10.81 -12.18 1.53
N ARG A 25 -11.83 -12.29 2.34
CA ARG A 25 -13.00 -11.42 2.33
C ARG A 25 -12.60 -9.93 2.28
N GLY A 26 -13.13 -9.22 1.30
CA GLY A 26 -12.81 -7.81 1.04
C GLY A 26 -11.73 -7.60 -0.01
N THR A 27 -11.00 -8.64 -0.42
CA THR A 27 -9.95 -8.54 -1.44
C THR A 27 -10.30 -9.23 -2.76
N GLU A 28 -11.56 -9.55 -2.96
CA GLU A 28 -12.01 -10.34 -4.11
C GLU A 28 -11.70 -9.65 -5.44
N GLU A 29 -11.93 -8.35 -5.55
CA GLU A 29 -11.65 -7.61 -6.78
C GLU A 29 -10.15 -7.54 -7.08
N LEU A 30 -9.35 -7.20 -6.07
CA LEU A 30 -7.90 -7.17 -6.21
C LEU A 30 -7.35 -8.55 -6.55
N GLY A 31 -7.87 -9.59 -5.89
CA GLY A 31 -7.51 -10.98 -6.15
C GLY A 31 -7.80 -11.41 -7.59
N LYS A 32 -8.93 -11.02 -8.14
CA LYS A 32 -9.28 -11.31 -9.54
C LYS A 32 -8.35 -10.62 -10.53
N LYS A 33 -7.98 -9.37 -10.28
CA LYS A 33 -7.01 -8.65 -11.12
C LYS A 33 -5.65 -9.32 -11.09
N ILE A 34 -5.17 -9.67 -9.90
CA ILE A 34 -3.91 -10.38 -9.72
C ILE A 34 -3.94 -11.72 -10.46
N ASP A 35 -5.00 -12.49 -10.27
CA ASP A 35 -5.19 -13.78 -10.93
C ASP A 35 -5.18 -13.65 -12.45
N SER A 36 -5.81 -12.62 -12.99
CA SER A 36 -5.84 -12.36 -14.43
C SER A 36 -4.45 -12.19 -15.02
N TYR A 37 -3.57 -11.44 -14.36
CA TYR A 37 -2.18 -11.30 -14.79
C TYR A 37 -1.41 -12.62 -14.69
N LEU A 38 -1.55 -13.32 -13.59
CA LEU A 38 -0.87 -14.61 -13.38
C LEU A 38 -1.30 -15.66 -14.41
N VAL A 39 -2.59 -15.75 -14.69
CA VAL A 39 -3.14 -16.67 -15.69
C VAL A 39 -2.66 -16.31 -17.09
N GLU A 40 -2.68 -15.02 -17.46
CA GLU A 40 -2.17 -14.57 -18.75
C GLU A 40 -0.71 -14.97 -18.95
N TRP A 41 0.13 -14.71 -17.96
CA TRP A 41 1.55 -15.06 -18.03
C TRP A 41 1.78 -16.56 -18.05
N ALA A 42 1.01 -17.31 -17.26
CA ALA A 42 1.09 -18.77 -17.24
C ALA A 42 0.73 -19.37 -18.59
N ARG A 43 -0.34 -18.89 -19.21
CA ARG A 43 -0.75 -19.37 -20.54
C ARG A 43 0.28 -19.07 -21.62
N LYS A 44 0.91 -17.91 -21.57
CA LYS A 44 2.03 -17.56 -22.46
C LYS A 44 3.22 -18.48 -22.26
N GLY A 45 3.44 -19.00 -21.05
CA GLY A 45 4.44 -19.98 -20.71
C GLY A 45 4.07 -21.43 -21.01
N GLY A 46 2.91 -21.66 -21.63
CA GLY A 46 2.44 -22.99 -22.01
C GLY A 46 1.61 -23.73 -20.98
N TYR A 47 1.22 -23.07 -19.87
CA TYR A 47 0.31 -23.64 -18.88
C TYR A 47 -1.13 -23.57 -19.34
N ASP A 48 -1.85 -24.67 -19.25
CA ASP A 48 -3.29 -24.71 -19.42
C ASP A 48 -3.94 -24.54 -18.04
N VAL A 49 -4.24 -23.30 -17.68
CA VAL A 49 -4.82 -22.91 -16.40
C VAL A 49 -5.92 -21.87 -16.61
N ASP A 50 -7.05 -22.07 -15.92
CA ASP A 50 -8.16 -21.12 -15.95
C ASP A 50 -8.04 -20.09 -14.82
N THR A 51 -7.61 -20.52 -13.64
CA THR A 51 -7.45 -19.66 -12.46
C THR A 51 -6.53 -20.30 -11.45
N PHE A 52 -5.83 -19.44 -10.69
CA PHE A 52 -5.08 -19.86 -9.49
C PHE A 52 -5.87 -19.62 -8.21
N LEU A 53 -7.04 -18.96 -8.31
CA LEU A 53 -7.86 -18.64 -7.15
C LEU A 53 -8.44 -19.88 -6.49
N ILE A 54 -8.33 -19.92 -5.18
CA ILE A 54 -8.89 -20.95 -4.31
C ILE A 54 -9.85 -20.25 -3.36
N ALA A 55 -11.11 -20.65 -3.40
CA ALA A 55 -12.14 -20.02 -2.58
C ALA A 55 -11.99 -20.40 -1.10
N CYS A 56 -12.24 -19.44 -0.24
CA CYS A 56 -12.32 -19.65 1.21
C CYS A 56 -13.57 -18.96 1.78
N GLU A 57 -13.95 -19.35 2.96
CA GLU A 57 -15.01 -18.71 3.75
C GLU A 57 -14.60 -18.63 5.21
N CYS A 58 -15.02 -17.55 5.85
CA CYS A 58 -14.87 -17.36 7.29
C CYS A 58 -16.23 -17.01 7.88
N PRO A 59 -17.16 -17.98 7.98
CA PRO A 59 -18.49 -17.75 8.51
C PRO A 59 -18.45 -17.43 10.01
N ARG A 60 -19.50 -16.76 10.47
CA ARG A 60 -19.71 -16.44 11.88
C ARG A 60 -20.96 -17.15 12.40
N PHE A 61 -20.84 -17.71 13.60
CA PHE A 61 -22.00 -18.09 14.39
C PHE A 61 -22.69 -16.82 14.88
N SER A 62 -23.96 -16.95 15.28
CA SER A 62 -24.74 -15.81 15.78
C SER A 62 -24.18 -15.15 17.04
N SER A 63 -23.33 -15.87 17.77
CA SER A 63 -22.56 -15.34 18.91
C SER A 63 -21.29 -14.53 18.49
N GLY A 64 -20.93 -14.56 17.20
CA GLY A 64 -19.73 -13.90 16.70
C GLY A 64 -18.52 -14.82 16.54
N ASP A 65 -18.58 -16.03 17.08
CA ASP A 65 -17.51 -17.01 16.88
C ASP A 65 -17.34 -17.33 15.39
N GLY A 66 -16.11 -17.46 14.95
CA GLY A 66 -15.81 -17.70 13.54
C GLY A 66 -15.13 -19.05 13.30
N LYS A 67 -15.12 -19.46 12.05
CA LYS A 67 -14.27 -20.55 11.58
C LYS A 67 -13.76 -20.28 10.17
N GLY A 68 -12.65 -20.93 9.80
CA GLY A 68 -12.07 -20.81 8.47
C GLY A 68 -12.27 -22.08 7.66
N LEU A 69 -12.70 -21.93 6.41
CA LEU A 69 -12.92 -23.02 5.47
C LEU A 69 -12.21 -22.74 4.15
N ILE A 70 -11.47 -23.72 3.65
CA ILE A 70 -10.91 -23.70 2.30
C ILE A 70 -11.75 -24.65 1.45
N LYS A 71 -12.23 -24.15 0.30
CA LYS A 71 -13.26 -24.86 -0.50
C LYS A 71 -12.73 -25.89 -1.47
N SER A 72 -11.42 -25.88 -1.75
CA SER A 72 -10.81 -26.85 -2.65
C SER A 72 -9.45 -27.29 -2.13
N THR A 73 -8.87 -28.31 -2.78
CA THR A 73 -7.57 -28.82 -2.33
C THR A 73 -6.45 -27.80 -2.47
N ILE A 74 -5.63 -27.70 -1.42
CA ILE A 74 -4.42 -26.87 -1.41
C ILE A 74 -3.17 -27.71 -1.21
N ARG A 75 -3.34 -29.05 -1.23
CA ARG A 75 -2.24 -29.97 -0.96
C ARG A 75 -1.09 -29.79 -1.94
N GLY A 76 0.09 -29.61 -1.40
CA GLY A 76 1.31 -29.41 -2.17
C GLY A 76 1.44 -28.07 -2.87
N ARG A 77 0.53 -27.12 -2.61
CA ARG A 77 0.54 -25.81 -3.24
C ARG A 77 1.51 -24.85 -2.57
N ASP A 78 2.15 -24.00 -3.39
CA ASP A 78 2.75 -22.75 -2.92
C ASP A 78 1.62 -21.74 -2.79
N LEU A 79 1.17 -21.51 -1.55
CA LEU A 79 -0.07 -20.78 -1.26
C LEU A 79 0.23 -19.35 -0.90
N PHE A 80 -0.43 -18.44 -1.61
CA PHE A 80 -0.41 -17.00 -1.32
C PHE A 80 -1.78 -16.57 -0.81
N ILE A 81 -1.81 -15.93 0.36
CA ILE A 81 -3.04 -15.44 0.99
C ILE A 81 -3.01 -13.91 0.97
N LEU A 82 -3.95 -13.32 0.26
CA LEU A 82 -4.13 -11.87 0.16
C LEU A 82 -5.18 -11.43 1.18
N ILE A 83 -4.84 -10.43 1.99
CA ILE A 83 -5.71 -9.88 3.02
C ILE A 83 -5.62 -8.36 3.07
N ASP A 84 -6.75 -7.70 3.30
CA ASP A 84 -6.85 -6.28 3.60
C ASP A 84 -7.44 -6.08 4.99
N VAL A 85 -6.59 -5.88 5.99
CA VAL A 85 -7.02 -5.65 7.36
C VAL A 85 -7.66 -4.27 7.55
N GLY A 86 -7.46 -3.37 6.60
CA GLY A 86 -8.06 -2.03 6.60
C GLY A 86 -9.44 -1.95 5.97
N ASN A 87 -9.96 -3.05 5.43
CA ASN A 87 -11.26 -3.06 4.78
C ASN A 87 -12.40 -2.98 5.80
N TYR A 88 -13.15 -1.90 5.76
CA TYR A 88 -14.28 -1.67 6.66
C TYR A 88 -15.65 -1.89 5.97
N SER A 89 -15.67 -2.40 4.75
CA SER A 89 -16.90 -2.70 4.02
C SER A 89 -17.50 -4.06 4.37
N CYS A 90 -16.70 -4.95 4.98
CA CYS A 90 -17.14 -6.29 5.34
C CYS A 90 -17.91 -6.26 6.67
N GLU A 91 -19.04 -6.95 6.70
CA GLU A 91 -19.92 -7.00 7.85
C GLU A 91 -20.31 -8.43 8.16
N TYR A 92 -20.64 -8.72 9.41
CA TYR A 92 -21.23 -9.97 9.84
C TYR A 92 -22.30 -9.74 10.90
N GLN A 93 -23.27 -10.63 10.93
CA GLN A 93 -24.35 -10.57 11.91
C GLN A 93 -23.92 -11.25 13.21
N MET A 94 -24.15 -10.56 14.32
CA MET A 94 -23.90 -11.05 15.67
C MET A 94 -24.94 -10.47 16.61
N PHE A 95 -25.64 -11.34 17.35
CA PHE A 95 -26.71 -10.94 18.29
C PHE A 95 -27.73 -9.99 17.66
N ASP A 96 -28.26 -10.34 16.50
CA ASP A 96 -29.24 -9.55 15.73
C ASP A 96 -28.75 -8.16 15.27
N ARG A 97 -27.43 -7.94 15.24
CA ARG A 97 -26.82 -6.70 14.75
C ARG A 97 -25.81 -6.99 13.66
N MET A 98 -25.72 -6.04 12.73
CA MET A 98 -24.63 -6.04 11.78
C MET A 98 -23.39 -5.37 12.39
N ASN A 99 -22.26 -6.04 12.33
CA ASN A 99 -20.99 -5.56 12.85
C ASN A 99 -19.99 -5.40 11.71
N VAL A 100 -19.38 -4.24 11.64
CA VAL A 100 -18.31 -3.99 10.70
C VAL A 100 -17.05 -4.73 11.15
N MET A 101 -16.41 -5.44 10.24
CA MET A 101 -15.16 -6.12 10.54
C MET A 101 -14.05 -5.10 10.82
N SER A 102 -13.42 -5.22 11.97
CA SER A 102 -12.24 -4.46 12.36
C SER A 102 -10.97 -5.11 11.81
N PRO A 103 -9.81 -4.43 11.91
CA PRO A 103 -8.53 -5.08 11.63
C PRO A 103 -8.31 -6.37 12.42
N ASP A 104 -8.76 -6.42 13.67
CA ASP A 104 -8.67 -7.62 14.52
C ASP A 104 -9.50 -8.76 13.95
N ASP A 105 -10.71 -8.49 13.47
CA ASP A 105 -11.56 -9.48 12.81
C ASP A 105 -10.90 -10.07 11.56
N HIS A 106 -10.35 -9.23 10.72
CA HIS A 106 -9.63 -9.66 9.51
C HIS A 106 -8.39 -10.47 9.86
N TYR A 107 -7.60 -10.01 10.81
CA TYR A 107 -6.40 -10.70 11.23
C TYR A 107 -6.70 -12.07 11.84
N GLN A 108 -7.74 -12.18 12.66
CA GLN A 108 -8.16 -13.47 13.22
C GLN A 108 -8.63 -14.42 12.12
N ASP A 109 -9.34 -13.95 11.12
CA ASP A 109 -9.74 -14.75 9.95
C ASP A 109 -8.54 -15.24 9.15
N LEU A 110 -7.51 -14.41 9.00
CA LEU A 110 -6.25 -14.83 8.38
C LEU A 110 -5.66 -16.03 9.09
N LYS A 111 -5.59 -15.99 10.42
CA LYS A 111 -5.05 -17.10 11.22
C LYS A 111 -5.90 -18.36 11.05
N ARG A 112 -7.21 -18.23 10.97
CA ARG A 112 -8.12 -19.37 10.73
C ARG A 112 -7.84 -20.04 9.38
N ILE A 113 -7.62 -19.27 8.34
CA ILE A 113 -7.29 -19.80 7.01
C ILE A 113 -5.88 -20.42 7.01
N ILE A 114 -4.91 -19.82 7.68
CA ILE A 114 -3.57 -20.42 7.83
C ILE A 114 -3.68 -21.77 8.56
N GLN A 115 -4.47 -21.85 9.63
CA GLN A 115 -4.70 -23.10 10.33
C GLN A 115 -5.33 -24.17 9.44
N ALA A 116 -6.31 -23.78 8.63
CA ALA A 116 -6.97 -24.70 7.68
C ALA A 116 -6.02 -25.21 6.60
N ALA A 117 -5.00 -24.44 6.25
CA ALA A 117 -3.99 -24.79 5.27
C ALA A 117 -2.80 -25.58 5.86
N SER A 118 -2.59 -25.51 7.17
CA SER A 118 -1.42 -26.06 7.85
C SER A 118 -1.28 -27.57 7.65
N GLY A 119 -0.06 -28.00 7.36
CA GLY A 119 0.27 -29.42 7.13
C GLY A 119 -0.18 -29.96 5.78
N LYS A 120 -0.76 -29.15 4.90
CA LYS A 120 -1.23 -29.54 3.57
C LYS A 120 -0.58 -28.75 2.45
N ALA A 121 -0.50 -27.41 2.59
CA ALA A 121 0.21 -26.58 1.65
C ALA A 121 1.72 -26.85 1.69
N HIS A 122 2.38 -26.73 0.55
CA HIS A 122 3.83 -26.84 0.48
C HIS A 122 4.49 -25.64 1.21
N ARG A 123 3.97 -24.45 0.99
CA ARG A 123 4.43 -23.21 1.59
C ARG A 123 3.25 -22.25 1.76
N VAL A 124 3.27 -21.43 2.80
CA VAL A 124 2.26 -20.40 3.02
C VAL A 124 2.93 -19.04 3.04
N ASN A 125 2.47 -18.16 2.16
CA ASN A 125 2.92 -16.78 2.04
C ASN A 125 1.74 -15.85 2.26
N VAL A 126 1.97 -14.73 2.95
CA VAL A 126 0.92 -13.75 3.25
C VAL A 126 1.24 -12.44 2.54
N ILE A 127 0.28 -11.92 1.79
CA ILE A 127 0.32 -10.58 1.24
C ILE A 127 -0.65 -9.73 2.03
N MET A 128 -0.10 -8.88 2.89
CA MET A 128 -0.82 -8.00 3.80
C MET A 128 -0.39 -6.57 3.51
N PRO A 129 -1.01 -5.90 2.52
CA PRO A 129 -0.62 -4.54 2.15
C PRO A 129 -0.58 -3.60 3.35
N ILE A 130 -1.71 -3.37 4.01
CA ILE A 130 -1.73 -2.69 5.31
C ILE A 130 -1.29 -3.69 6.37
N LEU A 131 -0.20 -3.38 7.03
CA LEU A 131 0.34 -4.24 8.07
C LEU A 131 -0.49 -4.13 9.35
N TYR A 132 -0.98 -5.27 9.84
CA TYR A 132 -1.75 -5.33 11.09
C TYR A 132 -0.96 -4.73 12.24
N GLY A 133 -1.57 -3.78 12.94
CA GLY A 133 -0.93 -3.08 14.04
C GLY A 133 0.26 -2.22 13.64
N GLY A 134 0.43 -1.89 12.37
CA GLY A 134 1.60 -1.19 11.84
C GLY A 134 1.84 0.19 12.45
N ARG A 135 0.80 0.85 12.92
CA ARG A 135 0.92 2.14 13.64
C ARG A 135 1.34 1.96 15.09
N GLN A 136 1.18 0.76 15.62
CA GLN A 136 1.56 0.38 16.98
C GLN A 136 2.83 -0.48 16.90
N HIS A 137 3.90 0.15 16.42
CA HIS A 137 5.20 -0.47 16.11
C HIS A 137 6.26 -0.24 17.21
N ARG A 138 6.00 0.66 18.15
CA ARG A 138 6.85 0.95 19.31
C ARG A 138 6.04 0.87 20.58
N ARG A 139 6.70 0.44 21.63
CA ARG A 139 6.12 0.35 22.96
C ARG A 139 6.83 1.29 23.92
N ASN A 140 6.06 2.20 24.51
CA ASN A 140 6.47 3.06 25.58
C ASN A 140 5.69 2.65 26.83
N TYR A 141 6.41 2.49 27.94
CA TYR A 141 5.78 2.12 29.20
C TYR A 141 5.01 0.78 29.15
N ARG A 142 3.78 0.77 29.63
CA ARG A 142 2.93 -0.43 29.78
C ARG A 142 1.89 -0.53 28.64
N GLU A 143 2.36 -0.56 27.42
CA GLU A 143 1.55 -0.65 26.23
C GLU A 143 1.69 -2.04 25.60
N SER A 144 0.70 -2.44 24.82
CA SER A 144 0.83 -3.61 23.93
C SER A 144 1.77 -3.30 22.77
N LEU A 145 2.29 -4.33 22.14
CA LEU A 145 3.11 -4.21 20.93
C LEU A 145 2.55 -5.14 19.85
N ASP A 146 1.40 -4.74 19.31
CA ASP A 146 0.57 -5.59 18.45
C ASP A 146 1.27 -6.00 17.17
N CYS A 147 2.01 -5.10 16.54
CA CYS A 147 2.66 -5.40 15.27
C CYS A 147 3.70 -6.52 15.43
N ALA A 148 4.62 -6.37 16.38
CA ALA A 148 5.66 -7.37 16.62
C ALA A 148 5.07 -8.72 17.04
N CYS A 149 4.08 -8.69 17.93
CA CYS A 149 3.41 -9.91 18.38
C CYS A 149 2.69 -10.63 17.24
N ALA A 150 2.01 -9.88 16.37
CA ALA A 150 1.33 -10.46 15.21
C ALA A 150 2.33 -11.10 14.23
N LEU A 151 3.43 -10.42 13.92
CA LEU A 151 4.46 -10.96 13.03
C LEU A 151 5.06 -12.24 13.59
N GLN A 152 5.39 -12.26 14.88
CA GLN A 152 5.92 -13.45 15.55
C GLN A 152 4.91 -14.60 15.57
N GLU A 153 3.64 -14.32 15.77
CA GLU A 153 2.57 -15.32 15.73
C GLU A 153 2.46 -15.95 14.34
N LEU A 154 2.51 -15.15 13.27
CA LEU A 154 2.49 -15.68 11.90
C LEU A 154 3.73 -16.55 11.60
N GLU A 155 4.90 -16.14 12.09
CA GLU A 155 6.11 -16.96 11.98
C GLU A 155 5.94 -18.31 12.66
N GLN A 156 5.41 -18.33 13.89
CA GLN A 156 5.17 -19.53 14.66
C GLN A 156 4.12 -20.45 14.00
N MET A 157 3.20 -19.89 13.24
CA MET A 157 2.19 -20.64 12.49
C MET A 157 2.74 -21.22 11.18
N GLY A 158 4.00 -20.99 10.85
CA GLY A 158 4.66 -21.57 9.68
C GLY A 158 4.57 -20.74 8.42
N VAL A 159 4.23 -19.45 8.50
CA VAL A 159 4.28 -18.54 7.36
C VAL A 159 5.73 -18.34 6.94
N SER A 160 6.01 -18.55 5.65
CA SER A 160 7.37 -18.45 5.11
C SER A 160 7.76 -17.04 4.69
N ASN A 161 6.82 -16.28 4.13
CA ASN A 161 7.04 -14.92 3.65
C ASN A 161 5.86 -14.03 3.98
N ILE A 162 6.15 -12.80 4.37
CA ILE A 162 5.17 -11.71 4.49
C ILE A 162 5.58 -10.61 3.53
N ILE A 163 4.64 -10.16 2.69
CA ILE A 163 4.81 -9.01 1.80
C ILE A 163 3.86 -7.93 2.28
N THR A 164 4.41 -6.77 2.60
CA THR A 164 3.64 -5.58 2.98
C THR A 164 4.03 -4.40 2.09
N PHE A 165 3.16 -3.41 2.00
CA PHE A 165 3.40 -2.22 1.19
C PHE A 165 3.46 -0.99 2.08
N ASP A 166 4.56 -0.27 1.99
CA ASP A 166 4.76 1.01 2.65
C ASP A 166 4.44 0.96 4.15
N ALA A 167 5.11 0.06 4.87
CA ALA A 167 4.97 -0.07 6.31
C ALA A 167 5.26 1.28 6.99
N HIS A 168 4.44 1.62 7.98
CA HIS A 168 4.58 2.88 8.72
C HIS A 168 5.99 3.05 9.32
N ASP A 169 6.54 1.97 9.86
CA ASP A 169 7.95 1.88 10.24
C ASP A 169 8.55 0.59 9.69
N PRO A 170 9.48 0.68 8.73
CA PRO A 170 10.07 -0.51 8.11
C PRO A 170 10.89 -1.37 9.08
N ARG A 171 11.29 -0.84 10.23
CA ARG A 171 12.06 -1.57 11.26
C ARG A 171 11.25 -2.66 11.96
N VAL A 172 9.95 -2.76 11.72
CA VAL A 172 9.11 -3.85 12.25
C VAL A 172 9.63 -5.24 11.84
N CYS A 173 10.38 -5.34 10.74
CA CYS A 173 11.02 -6.58 10.31
C CYS A 173 12.01 -7.13 11.35
N ASN A 174 12.52 -6.30 12.24
CA ASN A 174 13.43 -6.72 13.32
C ASN A 174 12.77 -7.70 14.29
N ALA A 175 11.43 -7.73 14.35
CA ALA A 175 10.70 -8.68 15.19
C ALA A 175 10.80 -10.13 14.70
N ILE A 176 11.08 -10.33 13.41
CA ILE A 176 11.12 -11.64 12.75
C ILE A 176 12.36 -11.80 11.86
N PRO A 177 13.57 -11.79 12.44
CA PRO A 177 14.81 -11.77 11.65
C PRO A 177 15.06 -13.04 10.84
N LEU A 178 14.37 -14.15 11.15
CA LEU A 178 14.53 -15.44 10.49
C LEU A 178 13.44 -15.76 9.46
N MET A 179 12.47 -14.85 9.27
CA MET A 179 11.38 -15.00 8.29
C MET A 179 11.60 -14.09 7.10
N GLY A 180 11.14 -14.52 5.92
CA GLY A 180 11.07 -13.64 4.75
C GLY A 180 10.07 -12.52 4.99
N PHE A 181 10.54 -11.28 4.91
CA PHE A 181 9.71 -10.09 5.05
C PHE A 181 10.14 -9.05 4.02
N ASP A 182 9.19 -8.66 3.18
CA ASP A 182 9.42 -7.68 2.14
C ASP A 182 8.46 -6.50 2.33
N ASN A 183 9.05 -5.32 2.52
CA ASN A 183 8.32 -4.05 2.56
C ASN A 183 8.53 -3.33 1.23
N VAL A 184 7.45 -3.08 0.51
CA VAL A 184 7.47 -2.59 -0.86
C VAL A 184 6.85 -1.20 -0.93
N VAL A 185 7.45 -0.31 -1.71
CA VAL A 185 6.90 1.01 -1.98
C VAL A 185 6.62 1.12 -3.49
N PRO A 186 5.37 1.42 -3.90
CA PRO A 186 4.99 1.42 -5.31
C PRO A 186 5.33 2.73 -6.02
N SER A 187 6.56 3.22 -5.87
CA SER A 187 6.98 4.55 -6.35
C SER A 187 6.86 4.69 -7.87
N TYR A 188 7.24 3.65 -8.61
CA TYR A 188 7.10 3.66 -10.07
C TYR A 188 5.64 3.79 -10.50
N GLN A 189 4.76 3.02 -9.88
CA GLN A 189 3.33 3.03 -10.17
C GLN A 189 2.71 4.40 -9.87
N VAL A 190 3.14 5.04 -8.80
CA VAL A 190 2.69 6.38 -8.42
C VAL A 190 3.11 7.41 -9.47
N LEU A 191 4.38 7.43 -9.85
CA LEU A 191 4.89 8.39 -10.84
C LEU A 191 4.27 8.15 -12.21
N LYS A 192 4.08 6.89 -12.60
CA LYS A 192 3.41 6.54 -13.85
C LYS A 192 1.97 7.06 -13.88
N ALA A 193 1.23 6.89 -12.80
CA ALA A 193 -0.14 7.40 -12.68
C ALA A 193 -0.18 8.93 -12.75
N MET A 194 0.72 9.61 -12.04
CA MET A 194 0.81 11.07 -12.07
C MET A 194 1.08 11.59 -13.47
N PHE A 195 2.06 11.03 -14.15
CA PHE A 195 2.41 11.45 -15.51
C PHE A 195 1.30 11.17 -16.52
N HIS A 196 0.54 10.11 -16.31
CA HIS A 196 -0.60 9.80 -17.17
C HIS A 196 -1.79 10.73 -16.93
N ASP A 197 -2.11 11.01 -15.66
CA ASP A 197 -3.36 11.66 -15.28
C ASP A 197 -3.26 13.18 -15.21
N ILE A 198 -2.06 13.72 -14.94
CA ILE A 198 -1.87 15.17 -14.77
C ILE A 198 -1.36 15.79 -16.06
N PRO A 199 -2.19 16.67 -16.70
CA PRO A 199 -1.77 17.34 -17.93
C PRO A 199 -0.62 18.33 -17.66
N HIS A 200 0.31 18.40 -18.59
CA HIS A 200 1.41 19.38 -18.58
C HIS A 200 2.25 19.33 -17.30
N LEU A 201 2.45 18.13 -16.76
CA LEU A 201 3.30 17.94 -15.58
C LEU A 201 4.78 17.89 -16.01
N ARG A 202 5.55 18.87 -15.57
CA ARG A 202 6.99 18.94 -15.79
C ARG A 202 7.72 18.84 -14.47
N THR A 203 8.62 17.85 -14.38
CA THR A 203 9.38 17.57 -13.15
C THR A 203 10.81 18.11 -13.28
N THR A 204 10.92 19.38 -13.63
CA THR A 204 12.20 20.11 -13.65
C THR A 204 12.40 20.85 -12.32
N PRO A 205 13.66 21.15 -11.92
CA PRO A 205 13.91 21.85 -10.64
C PRO A 205 13.22 23.21 -10.51
N ASP A 206 12.99 23.90 -11.64
CA ASP A 206 12.34 25.21 -11.64
C ASP A 206 10.82 25.15 -11.56
N GLU A 207 10.23 24.01 -11.91
CA GLU A 207 8.77 23.89 -12.07
C GLU A 207 8.13 22.93 -11.07
N PHE A 208 8.93 22.14 -10.34
CA PHE A 208 8.43 21.07 -9.49
C PHE A 208 9.23 20.93 -8.19
N MET A 209 8.53 20.68 -7.09
CA MET A 209 9.14 20.35 -5.80
C MET A 209 8.41 19.20 -5.14
N VAL A 210 9.16 18.43 -4.38
CA VAL A 210 8.62 17.43 -3.46
C VAL A 210 8.58 18.02 -2.06
N ILE A 211 7.47 17.84 -1.37
CA ILE A 211 7.26 18.39 -0.02
C ILE A 211 7.01 17.25 0.96
N SER A 212 7.82 17.18 1.99
CA SER A 212 7.55 16.27 3.11
C SER A 212 6.56 16.90 4.09
N PRO A 213 5.43 16.24 4.38
CA PRO A 213 4.40 16.81 5.27
C PRO A 213 4.86 16.89 6.74
N ASP A 214 5.78 16.02 7.13
CA ASP A 214 6.36 15.98 8.48
C ASP A 214 7.72 15.27 8.45
N GLU A 215 8.35 15.15 9.62
CA GLU A 215 9.64 14.48 9.77
C GLU A 215 9.55 12.96 9.52
N GLY A 216 8.42 12.35 9.87
CA GLY A 216 8.21 10.92 9.70
C GLY A 216 8.13 10.48 8.24
N ALA A 217 7.73 11.35 7.33
CA ALA A 217 7.63 11.08 5.90
C ALA A 217 8.88 11.55 5.11
N LEU A 218 9.92 12.01 5.79
CA LEU A 218 11.09 12.64 5.17
C LEU A 218 11.78 11.70 4.19
N ASN A 219 12.11 10.48 4.60
CA ASN A 219 12.83 9.52 3.75
C ASN A 219 12.06 9.16 2.48
N ARG A 220 10.74 9.00 2.59
CA ARG A 220 9.88 8.73 1.44
C ARG A 220 9.94 9.87 0.43
N ASN A 221 9.83 11.10 0.89
CA ASN A 221 9.84 12.27 0.03
C ASN A 221 11.25 12.55 -0.54
N MET A 222 12.30 12.30 0.24
CA MET A 222 13.68 12.36 -0.26
C MET A 222 13.90 11.42 -1.43
N TYR A 223 13.35 10.22 -1.37
CA TYR A 223 13.45 9.27 -2.48
C TYR A 223 12.82 9.83 -3.76
N TYR A 224 11.61 10.36 -3.69
CA TYR A 224 10.95 10.97 -4.85
C TYR A 224 11.73 12.17 -5.39
N ALA A 225 12.17 13.05 -4.52
CA ALA A 225 12.97 14.22 -4.92
C ALA A 225 14.27 13.81 -5.62
N SER A 226 14.95 12.83 -5.07
CA SER A 226 16.18 12.28 -5.65
C SER A 226 15.95 11.64 -7.02
N MET A 227 14.91 10.83 -7.15
CA MET A 227 14.60 10.17 -8.43
C MET A 227 14.19 11.16 -9.51
N LEU A 228 13.46 12.20 -9.15
CA LEU A 228 13.01 13.24 -10.08
C LEU A 228 14.08 14.31 -10.33
N GLY A 229 15.13 14.38 -9.50
CA GLY A 229 16.14 15.41 -9.60
C GLY A 229 15.63 16.80 -9.28
N VAL A 230 14.72 16.94 -8.31
CA VAL A 230 14.05 18.19 -7.95
C VAL A 230 14.32 18.57 -6.50
N PRO A 231 14.16 19.86 -6.13
CA PRO A 231 14.30 20.28 -4.75
C PRO A 231 13.22 19.66 -3.85
N MET A 232 13.54 19.53 -2.58
CA MET A 232 12.61 19.11 -1.55
C MET A 232 12.47 20.19 -0.47
N GLY A 233 11.24 20.43 -0.04
CA GLY A 233 10.94 21.18 1.17
C GLY A 233 10.27 20.28 2.20
N MET A 234 10.20 20.75 3.42
CA MET A 234 9.51 20.02 4.50
C MET A 234 8.76 20.94 5.44
N PHE A 235 7.72 20.40 6.01
CA PHE A 235 7.04 21.00 7.15
C PHE A 235 7.43 20.28 8.43
N TYR A 236 7.57 21.04 9.48
CA TYR A 236 7.77 20.48 10.81
C TYR A 236 6.78 21.10 11.79
N LYS A 237 6.44 20.34 12.84
CA LYS A 237 5.49 20.74 13.86
C LYS A 237 6.23 21.48 14.96
N ARG A 238 5.96 22.78 15.10
CA ARG A 238 6.41 23.54 16.24
C ARG A 238 5.47 23.32 17.41
N ARG A 239 5.99 22.84 18.53
CA ARG A 239 5.23 22.55 19.74
C ARG A 239 5.46 23.62 20.81
N ASP A 240 4.43 23.90 21.60
CA ASP A 240 4.56 24.71 22.78
C ASP A 240 4.95 23.83 23.97
N TYR A 241 6.23 23.85 24.32
CA TYR A 241 6.77 23.05 25.44
C TYR A 241 6.41 23.62 26.81
N SER A 242 5.85 24.83 26.90
CA SER A 242 5.40 25.43 28.15
C SER A 242 4.07 24.88 28.64
N ILE A 243 3.32 24.20 27.79
CA ILE A 243 1.97 23.68 28.05
C ILE A 243 1.94 22.17 27.81
N ILE A 244 1.21 21.46 28.68
CA ILE A 244 0.94 20.02 28.52
C ILE A 244 -0.58 19.84 28.46
N VAL A 245 -1.07 19.27 27.34
CA VAL A 245 -2.48 18.93 27.14
C VAL A 245 -2.55 17.43 26.82
N ASN A 246 -3.32 16.68 27.61
CA ASN A 246 -3.44 15.22 27.48
C ASN A 246 -2.09 14.48 27.40
N GLY A 247 -1.11 14.91 28.23
CA GLY A 247 0.21 14.31 28.28
C GLY A 247 1.14 14.65 27.12
N ARG A 248 0.77 15.59 26.26
CA ARG A 248 1.56 16.05 25.12
C ARG A 248 1.67 17.55 25.05
N ASN A 249 2.76 18.04 24.47
CA ASN A 249 2.89 19.46 24.15
C ASN A 249 2.07 19.76 22.90
N PRO A 250 1.15 20.76 22.93
CA PRO A 250 0.31 21.06 21.80
C PRO A 250 1.10 21.60 20.62
N ILE A 251 0.62 21.29 19.39
CA ILE A 251 1.16 21.85 18.17
C ILE A 251 0.62 23.25 18.00
N VAL A 252 1.51 24.26 17.90
CA VAL A 252 1.14 25.67 17.73
C VAL A 252 1.26 26.13 16.28
N ALA A 253 2.11 25.48 15.48
CA ALA A 253 2.28 25.82 14.08
C ALA A 253 2.91 24.69 13.28
N HIS A 254 2.63 24.66 11.97
CA HIS A 254 3.41 23.95 10.97
C HIS A 254 4.35 24.96 10.32
N GLU A 255 5.64 24.76 10.42
CA GLU A 255 6.65 25.64 9.85
C GLU A 255 7.27 25.00 8.61
N TYR A 256 7.51 25.82 7.60
CA TYR A 256 8.10 25.38 6.33
C TYR A 256 9.62 25.62 6.31
N LEU A 257 10.36 24.62 5.85
CA LEU A 257 11.79 24.71 5.61
C LEU A 257 12.09 24.23 4.19
N GLY A 258 12.67 25.07 3.38
CA GLY A 258 13.04 24.74 2.01
C GLY A 258 13.02 25.93 1.07
N ASN A 259 13.26 25.68 -0.21
CA ASN A 259 13.19 26.69 -1.25
C ASN A 259 11.74 27.17 -1.46
N SER A 260 11.59 28.33 -2.10
CA SER A 260 10.28 28.86 -2.46
C SER A 260 9.51 27.90 -3.37
N VAL A 261 8.22 27.72 -3.07
CA VAL A 261 7.30 26.92 -3.89
C VAL A 261 6.54 27.79 -4.91
N GLU A 262 6.80 29.09 -4.95
CA GLU A 262 6.08 30.03 -5.79
C GLU A 262 6.10 29.62 -7.26
N GLY A 263 4.92 29.50 -7.85
CA GLY A 263 4.73 29.14 -9.25
C GLY A 263 5.06 27.69 -9.61
N LYS A 264 5.37 26.85 -8.63
CA LYS A 264 5.74 25.46 -8.84
C LYS A 264 4.60 24.51 -8.56
N ASP A 265 4.60 23.37 -9.26
CA ASP A 265 3.82 22.21 -8.88
C ASP A 265 4.50 21.52 -7.70
N VAL A 266 3.73 21.09 -6.72
CA VAL A 266 4.26 20.42 -5.54
C VAL A 266 3.59 19.07 -5.34
N PHE A 267 4.39 18.10 -4.90
CA PHE A 267 3.97 16.74 -4.62
C PHE A 267 4.28 16.41 -3.16
N ILE A 268 3.26 15.90 -2.46
CA ILE A 268 3.34 15.54 -1.04
C ILE A 268 3.04 14.05 -0.92
N ALA A 269 4.00 13.25 -0.45
CA ALA A 269 3.81 11.82 -0.26
C ALA A 269 3.75 11.46 1.23
N ASP A 270 2.79 10.62 1.57
CA ASP A 270 2.66 10.02 2.90
C ASP A 270 2.27 8.53 2.76
N ASP A 271 2.27 7.81 3.86
CA ASP A 271 1.81 6.41 3.88
C ASP A 271 0.29 6.31 3.99
N ILE A 272 -0.33 7.12 4.83
CA ILE A 272 -1.76 7.07 5.15
C ILE A 272 -2.36 8.47 5.14
N ILE A 273 -3.52 8.62 4.47
CA ILE A 273 -4.48 9.68 4.74
C ILE A 273 -5.53 9.08 5.68
N SER A 274 -5.50 9.47 6.95
CA SER A 274 -6.51 9.08 7.93
C SER A 274 -7.71 10.01 7.86
N SER A 275 -7.77 11.07 8.68
CA SER A 275 -8.77 12.13 8.53
C SER A 275 -8.47 13.06 7.35
N GLY A 276 -7.20 13.20 7.01
CA GLY A 276 -6.71 14.11 5.98
C GLY A 276 -6.50 15.54 6.43
N GLU A 277 -6.81 15.89 7.67
CA GLU A 277 -6.68 17.25 8.17
C GLU A 277 -5.25 17.78 8.07
N SER A 278 -4.29 16.97 8.45
CA SER A 278 -2.87 17.31 8.40
C SER A 278 -2.41 17.57 6.95
N MET A 279 -2.82 16.71 6.03
CA MET A 279 -2.49 16.85 4.61
C MET A 279 -3.12 18.13 4.02
N LEU A 280 -4.36 18.42 4.35
CA LEU A 280 -5.07 19.62 3.89
C LEU A 280 -4.45 20.88 4.47
N ASP A 281 -4.03 20.88 5.74
CA ASP A 281 -3.34 22.02 6.35
C ASP A 281 -2.03 22.34 5.59
N ILE A 282 -1.27 21.32 5.22
CA ILE A 282 -0.07 21.48 4.41
C ILE A 282 -0.41 22.05 3.02
N ALA A 283 -1.46 21.54 2.39
CA ALA A 283 -1.91 22.03 1.09
C ALA A 283 -2.31 23.52 1.15
N TYR A 284 -3.04 23.92 2.18
CA TYR A 284 -3.40 25.34 2.41
C TYR A 284 -2.16 26.21 2.58
N ALA A 285 -1.20 25.76 3.38
CA ALA A 285 0.04 26.48 3.61
C ALA A 285 0.84 26.66 2.31
N LEU A 286 0.89 25.65 1.46
CA LEU A 286 1.56 25.71 0.16
C LEU A 286 0.87 26.67 -0.81
N LYS A 287 -0.46 26.67 -0.87
CA LYS A 287 -1.20 27.60 -1.72
C LYS A 287 -1.04 29.06 -1.24
N LYS A 288 -0.98 29.30 0.07
CA LYS A 288 -0.66 30.62 0.63
C LYS A 288 0.74 31.09 0.24
N ARG A 289 1.66 30.17 -0.05
CA ARG A 289 3.00 30.44 -0.55
C ARG A 289 3.06 30.47 -2.09
N ASN A 290 1.89 30.54 -2.72
CA ASN A 290 1.72 30.66 -4.17
C ASN A 290 2.21 29.45 -4.99
N ALA A 291 2.14 28.25 -4.43
CA ALA A 291 2.29 27.04 -5.21
C ALA A 291 1.24 26.98 -6.33
N ARG A 292 1.63 26.52 -7.51
CA ARG A 292 0.74 26.48 -8.68
C ARG A 292 -0.30 25.37 -8.54
N ARG A 293 0.13 24.14 -8.43
CA ARG A 293 -0.73 22.95 -8.21
C ARG A 293 -0.19 22.14 -7.05
N VAL A 294 -1.10 21.56 -6.28
CA VAL A 294 -0.76 20.70 -5.14
C VAL A 294 -1.31 19.31 -5.38
N PHE A 295 -0.42 18.34 -5.43
CA PHE A 295 -0.73 16.92 -5.59
C PHE A 295 -0.39 16.18 -4.31
N CYS A 296 -1.38 15.50 -3.75
CA CYS A 296 -1.23 14.69 -2.55
C CYS A 296 -1.19 13.21 -2.93
N TYR A 297 -0.39 12.45 -2.24
CA TYR A 297 -0.37 11.00 -2.38
C TYR A 297 -0.31 10.33 -1.01
N ALA A 298 -1.09 9.28 -0.86
CA ALA A 298 -0.92 8.32 0.22
C ALA A 298 -1.13 6.91 -0.31
N THR A 299 -0.31 5.97 0.13
CA THR A 299 -0.48 4.56 -0.22
C THR A 299 -1.86 4.08 0.22
N TYR A 300 -2.31 4.51 1.40
CA TYR A 300 -3.62 4.15 1.96
C TYR A 300 -4.46 5.39 2.22
N GLY A 301 -5.42 5.64 1.34
CA GLY A 301 -6.41 6.69 1.52
C GLY A 301 -7.62 6.15 2.29
N LEU A 302 -7.61 6.30 3.61
CA LEU A 302 -8.69 5.78 4.47
C LEU A 302 -9.87 6.72 4.58
N PHE A 303 -9.64 8.03 4.59
CA PHE A 303 -10.68 9.06 4.69
C PHE A 303 -11.70 8.77 5.80
N VAL A 304 -11.20 8.55 7.02
CA VAL A 304 -12.02 8.09 8.16
C VAL A 304 -13.14 9.04 8.56
N ASN A 305 -13.04 10.32 8.22
CA ASN A 305 -14.04 11.35 8.49
C ASN A 305 -14.83 11.77 7.24
N GLY A 306 -14.81 10.93 6.19
CA GLY A 306 -15.51 11.23 4.94
C GLY A 306 -14.72 12.11 3.98
N LEU A 307 -15.39 12.58 2.92
CA LEU A 307 -14.74 13.23 1.78
C LEU A 307 -15.02 14.76 1.72
N GLN A 308 -15.89 15.29 2.57
CA GLN A 308 -16.38 16.67 2.46
C GLN A 308 -15.26 17.72 2.50
N LYS A 309 -14.29 17.55 3.41
CA LYS A 309 -13.17 18.50 3.53
C LYS A 309 -12.28 18.50 2.28
N PHE A 310 -12.11 17.33 1.66
CA PHE A 310 -11.38 17.21 0.38
C PHE A 310 -12.17 17.80 -0.78
N ASP A 311 -13.48 17.56 -0.83
CA ASP A 311 -14.36 18.17 -1.82
C ASP A 311 -14.30 19.71 -1.75
N ASP A 312 -14.36 20.25 -0.55
CA ASP A 312 -14.28 21.70 -0.32
C ASP A 312 -12.89 22.25 -0.70
N ALA A 313 -11.84 21.55 -0.33
CA ALA A 313 -10.47 21.95 -0.67
C ALA A 313 -10.24 21.94 -2.19
N TYR A 314 -10.76 20.97 -2.89
CA TYR A 314 -10.69 20.89 -4.35
C TYR A 314 -11.50 22.02 -5.00
N ALA A 315 -12.74 22.23 -4.56
CA ALA A 315 -13.61 23.28 -5.08
C ALA A 315 -13.02 24.68 -4.88
N ASN A 316 -12.30 24.90 -3.78
CA ASN A 316 -11.66 26.17 -3.45
C ASN A 316 -10.23 26.31 -4.00
N GLY A 317 -9.75 25.33 -4.75
CA GLY A 317 -8.45 25.38 -5.41
C GLY A 317 -7.24 25.14 -4.50
N TYR A 318 -7.44 24.54 -3.32
CA TYR A 318 -6.35 24.23 -2.39
C TYR A 318 -5.63 22.94 -2.69
N ILE A 319 -6.32 21.97 -3.29
CA ILE A 319 -5.73 20.74 -3.83
C ILE A 319 -6.13 20.58 -5.29
N ASP A 320 -5.27 19.95 -6.07
CA ASP A 320 -5.54 19.69 -7.50
C ASP A 320 -5.76 18.21 -7.77
N ALA A 321 -5.13 17.33 -7.03
CA ALA A 321 -5.35 15.90 -7.10
C ALA A 321 -4.90 15.18 -5.84
N VAL A 322 -5.54 14.07 -5.56
CA VAL A 322 -5.12 13.11 -4.53
C VAL A 322 -4.98 11.74 -5.19
N PHE A 323 -3.81 11.13 -5.01
CA PHE A 323 -3.51 9.79 -5.50
C PHE A 323 -3.54 8.81 -4.33
N GLY A 324 -4.15 7.66 -4.55
CA GLY A 324 -4.18 6.56 -3.59
C GLY A 324 -4.19 5.22 -4.31
N THR A 325 -3.69 4.18 -3.65
CA THR A 325 -3.59 2.85 -4.27
C THR A 325 -4.88 2.05 -4.15
N ASN A 326 -4.95 0.96 -4.92
CA ASN A 326 -5.99 -0.06 -4.81
C ASN A 326 -5.62 -1.19 -3.82
N LEU A 327 -4.67 -0.94 -2.93
CA LEU A 327 -4.20 -1.91 -1.93
C LEU A 327 -5.12 -2.04 -0.73
N THR A 328 -6.04 -1.10 -0.55
CA THR A 328 -7.08 -1.15 0.48
C THR A 328 -8.43 -0.74 -0.11
N TYR A 329 -9.48 -0.94 0.67
CA TYR A 329 -10.85 -0.62 0.26
C TYR A 329 -11.01 0.86 -0.08
N ARG A 330 -11.66 1.13 -1.19
CA ARG A 330 -12.06 2.47 -1.63
C ARG A 330 -13.56 2.46 -1.88
N THR A 331 -14.25 3.45 -1.30
CA THR A 331 -15.69 3.60 -1.52
C THR A 331 -15.99 3.98 -2.97
N LYS A 332 -17.21 3.70 -3.43
CA LYS A 332 -17.68 4.13 -4.75
C LYS A 332 -17.68 5.66 -4.85
N GLU A 333 -18.01 6.34 -3.75
CA GLU A 333 -17.98 7.78 -3.64
C GLU A 333 -16.57 8.33 -3.89
N LEU A 334 -15.56 7.76 -3.26
CA LEU A 334 -14.16 8.16 -3.47
C LEU A 334 -13.74 7.96 -4.93
N LEU A 335 -14.04 6.80 -5.50
CA LEU A 335 -13.69 6.48 -6.89
C LEU A 335 -14.41 7.37 -7.92
N SER A 336 -15.54 7.98 -7.55
CA SER A 336 -16.29 8.89 -8.40
C SER A 336 -15.76 10.34 -8.37
N ARG A 337 -14.85 10.66 -7.44
CA ARG A 337 -14.33 12.03 -7.28
C ARG A 337 -13.35 12.37 -8.39
N GLU A 338 -13.56 13.52 -9.03
CA GLU A 338 -12.66 14.05 -10.06
C GLU A 338 -11.25 14.30 -9.52
N TRP A 339 -11.12 14.67 -8.24
CA TRP A 339 -9.84 14.91 -7.60
C TRP A 339 -9.09 13.64 -7.18
N PHE A 340 -9.75 12.47 -7.16
CA PHE A 340 -9.12 11.22 -6.74
C PHE A 340 -8.65 10.40 -7.95
N HIS A 341 -7.38 9.98 -7.89
CA HIS A 341 -6.74 9.16 -8.92
C HIS A 341 -6.23 7.87 -8.31
N GLU A 342 -6.72 6.74 -8.81
CA GLU A 342 -6.27 5.44 -8.34
C GLU A 342 -4.92 5.06 -8.93
N VAL A 343 -4.02 4.58 -8.07
CA VAL A 343 -2.77 3.94 -8.46
C VAL A 343 -2.97 2.44 -8.40
N ASP A 344 -2.97 1.77 -9.54
CA ASP A 344 -3.19 0.33 -9.63
C ASP A 344 -1.89 -0.44 -9.38
N CYS A 345 -1.86 -1.18 -8.28
CA CYS A 345 -0.72 -2.01 -7.85
C CYS A 345 -0.92 -3.50 -8.13
N SER A 346 -2.01 -3.90 -8.79
CA SER A 346 -2.35 -5.31 -8.97
C SER A 346 -1.30 -6.06 -9.80
N LYS A 347 -0.84 -5.48 -10.89
CA LYS A 347 0.22 -6.07 -11.73
C LYS A 347 1.53 -6.21 -10.93
N TYR A 348 1.85 -5.23 -10.12
CA TYR A 348 3.06 -5.24 -9.28
C TYR A 348 3.02 -6.38 -8.25
N ILE A 349 1.90 -6.57 -7.57
CA ILE A 349 1.70 -7.72 -6.66
C ILE A 349 1.88 -9.03 -7.43
N SER A 350 1.32 -9.12 -8.63
CA SER A 350 1.42 -10.33 -9.46
C SER A 350 2.87 -10.68 -9.78
N PHE A 351 3.72 -9.70 -10.04
CA PHE A 351 5.17 -9.91 -10.23
C PHE A 351 5.84 -10.50 -8.98
N PHE A 352 5.49 -9.99 -7.80
CA PHE A 352 6.02 -10.53 -6.53
C PHE A 352 5.62 -11.98 -6.34
N ILE A 353 4.37 -12.30 -6.55
CA ILE A 353 3.86 -13.67 -6.42
C ILE A 353 4.61 -14.59 -7.37
N ALA A 354 4.72 -14.21 -8.63
CA ALA A 354 5.39 -15.01 -9.62
C ALA A 354 6.89 -15.18 -9.33
N ALA A 355 7.57 -14.12 -8.92
CA ALA A 355 8.97 -14.17 -8.55
C ALA A 355 9.21 -15.09 -7.35
N LEU A 356 8.42 -14.97 -6.30
CA LEU A 356 8.54 -15.85 -5.13
C LEU A 356 8.19 -17.31 -5.45
N ASN A 357 7.19 -17.53 -6.29
CA ASN A 357 6.82 -18.88 -6.72
C ASN A 357 7.94 -19.60 -7.49
N HIS A 358 8.83 -18.85 -8.12
CA HIS A 358 9.96 -19.38 -8.87
C HIS A 358 11.31 -19.21 -8.16
N ASP A 359 11.32 -18.86 -6.88
CA ASP A 359 12.54 -18.53 -6.13
C ASP A 359 13.45 -17.53 -6.87
N ALA A 360 12.85 -16.67 -7.69
CA ALA A 360 13.59 -15.64 -8.41
C ALA A 360 13.92 -14.47 -7.48
N SER A 361 15.00 -13.76 -7.80
CA SER A 361 15.35 -12.55 -7.07
C SER A 361 14.28 -11.49 -7.26
N ILE A 362 13.73 -11.00 -6.16
CA ILE A 362 12.76 -9.90 -6.15
C ILE A 362 13.42 -8.54 -6.13
N GLY A 363 14.74 -8.47 -6.00
CA GLY A 363 15.49 -7.22 -5.98
C GLY A 363 15.18 -6.32 -7.17
N ASN A 364 15.15 -6.89 -8.37
CA ASN A 364 14.81 -6.17 -9.59
C ASN A 364 13.33 -5.72 -9.65
N VAL A 365 12.44 -6.39 -8.94
CA VAL A 365 11.02 -6.03 -8.85
C VAL A 365 10.83 -4.92 -7.81
N ILE A 366 11.54 -4.98 -6.69
CA ILE A 366 11.52 -3.97 -5.64
C ILE A 366 12.23 -2.69 -6.09
N ASP A 367 13.37 -2.80 -6.78
CA ASP A 367 14.15 -1.66 -7.24
C ASP A 367 13.47 -0.99 -8.43
N SER A 368 12.73 0.07 -8.15
CA SER A 368 12.03 0.88 -9.15
C SER A 368 12.94 1.85 -9.90
N ASN A 369 14.19 2.01 -9.50
CA ASN A 369 15.08 3.07 -10.00
C ASN A 369 15.24 3.02 -11.52
N GLN A 370 15.50 1.84 -12.07
CA GLN A 370 15.68 1.68 -13.53
C GLN A 370 14.39 1.98 -14.30
N LYS A 371 13.25 1.54 -13.78
CA LYS A 371 11.94 1.79 -14.38
C LYS A 371 11.58 3.27 -14.36
N ILE A 372 11.87 3.96 -13.26
CA ILE A 372 11.64 5.40 -13.11
C ILE A 372 12.54 6.17 -14.08
N LYS A 373 13.82 5.82 -14.17
CA LYS A 373 14.76 6.45 -15.12
C LYS A 373 14.29 6.27 -16.56
N ALA A 374 13.83 5.09 -16.93
CA ALA A 374 13.28 4.82 -18.26
C ALA A 374 12.00 5.63 -18.53
N LEU A 375 11.13 5.76 -17.54
CA LEU A 375 9.91 6.56 -17.62
C LEU A 375 10.22 8.03 -17.86
N LEU A 376 11.18 8.60 -17.12
CA LEU A 376 11.61 9.99 -17.26
C LEU A 376 12.29 10.25 -18.62
N ALA A 377 13.11 9.32 -19.10
CA ALA A 377 13.75 9.42 -20.40
C ALA A 377 12.73 9.45 -21.55
N ARG A 378 11.71 8.61 -21.51
CA ARG A 378 10.62 8.61 -22.49
C ARG A 378 9.85 9.93 -22.50
N ARG A 379 9.55 10.47 -21.33
CA ARG A 379 8.86 11.75 -21.21
C ARG A 379 9.68 12.90 -21.79
N ASN A 380 10.97 12.93 -21.53
CA ASN A 380 11.87 13.97 -22.07
C ASN A 380 11.93 13.91 -23.61
N GLN A 381 11.83 12.73 -24.20
CA GLN A 381 11.75 12.56 -25.66
C GLN A 381 10.42 13.09 -26.21
N GLU A 382 9.29 12.74 -25.59
CA GLU A 382 7.96 13.21 -25.98
C GLU A 382 7.80 14.73 -25.88
N GLU A 383 8.46 15.37 -24.93
CA GLU A 383 8.45 16.84 -24.76
C GLU A 383 9.36 17.55 -25.79
N ALA A 384 10.32 16.85 -26.39
CA ALA A 384 11.23 17.40 -27.38
C ALA A 384 10.69 17.33 -28.83
N GLU A 385 9.67 16.49 -29.08
CA GLU A 385 8.93 16.37 -30.35
C GLU A 385 7.75 17.35 -30.42
#